data_3f0f77c8f95e04d9542b1ca68ab75141
#
_entry.id   3f0f77c8f95e04d9542b1ca68ab75141
#
_cell.length_a   1.000
_cell.length_b   1.000
_cell.length_c   1.000
_cell.angle_alpha   90.00
_cell.angle_beta   90.00
_cell.angle_gamma   90.00
#
_symmetry.space_group_name_H-M   'P 1'
#
loop_
_entity.id
_entity.type
_entity.pdbx_description
1 polymer ?
#
loop_
_entity_poly.entity_id
_entity_poly.type
_entity_poly.pdbx_seq_one_letter_code
_entity_poly.pdbx_strand_id
1 'polypeptide(L)'
;MKGTMEDILILCIGDSNLIGDSLGPLIGSFMYRKVIEDNPSVKVIGTLENPIGYNDLIRITEHLNKRKQEYTTIITIDSALGSSQNIGKIIMDNSTLCAGNGVNSGQELISDISIRGIVGKNYEDAK
;
A
#
# COMPACT_ATOMS: atom_id res chain seq x y z
N MET A 1 -15.66 15.23 15.08
CA MET A 1 -16.68 14.89 14.15
C MET A 1 -16.12 14.59 12.77
N LYS A 2 -16.56 13.53 12.23
CA LYS A 2 -15.92 13.03 11.00
C LYS A 2 -16.44 13.65 9.73
N GLY A 3 -17.60 14.16 9.74
CA GLY A 3 -18.21 14.65 8.51
C GLY A 3 -17.59 15.91 7.93
N THR A 4 -16.76 16.57 8.69
CA THR A 4 -16.21 17.85 8.25
C THR A 4 -14.78 17.79 7.76
N MET A 5 -14.10 16.66 7.98
CA MET A 5 -12.72 16.50 7.54
C MET A 5 -12.56 15.22 6.76
N GLU A 6 -11.78 15.29 5.70
CA GLU A 6 -11.47 14.10 4.93
C GLU A 6 -10.24 13.45 5.54
N ASP A 7 -10.40 12.22 5.98
CA ASP A 7 -9.28 11.45 6.50
C ASP A 7 -8.72 10.59 5.38
N ILE A 8 -7.42 10.67 5.20
CA ILE A 8 -6.72 9.91 4.18
C ILE A 8 -5.84 8.89 4.88
N LEU A 9 -5.97 7.64 4.46
CA LEU A 9 -5.09 6.58 4.91
C LEU A 9 -4.15 6.20 3.78
N ILE A 10 -2.86 6.28 4.05
CA ILE A 10 -1.84 5.82 3.11
C ILE A 10 -1.27 4.52 3.66
N LEU A 11 -1.49 3.45 2.92
CA LEU A 11 -1.08 2.11 3.31
C LEU A 11 0.10 1.70 2.46
N CYS A 12 1.27 1.65 3.07
CA CYS A 12 2.53 1.34 2.38
C CYS A 12 2.88 -0.12 2.64
N ILE A 13 2.87 -0.92 1.60
CA ILE A 13 2.98 -2.37 1.70
C ILE A 13 4.36 -2.81 1.27
N GLY A 14 4.96 -3.69 2.02
CA GLY A 14 6.24 -4.27 1.65
C GLY A 14 6.97 -4.85 2.84
N ASP A 15 8.12 -5.43 2.55
CA ASP A 15 8.98 -6.05 3.54
C ASP A 15 10.32 -5.31 3.55
N SER A 16 10.66 -4.73 4.68
CA SER A 16 11.90 -3.95 4.78
C SER A 16 13.16 -4.80 4.72
N ASN A 17 13.02 -6.12 4.84
CA ASN A 17 14.16 -7.02 4.76
C ASN A 17 14.50 -7.48 3.35
N LEU A 18 13.64 -7.18 2.39
CA LEU A 18 13.84 -7.57 1.00
C LEU A 18 14.02 -6.31 0.16
N ILE A 19 15.14 -6.22 -0.52
CA ILE A 19 15.47 -5.01 -1.28
C ILE A 19 14.39 -4.65 -2.30
N GLY A 20 13.93 -5.63 -3.05
CA GLY A 20 12.92 -5.37 -4.08
C GLY A 20 11.54 -5.11 -3.52
N ASP A 21 11.33 -5.32 -2.23
CA ASP A 21 10.01 -5.19 -1.61
C ASP A 21 10.00 -4.11 -0.54
N SER A 22 11.02 -3.27 -0.50
CA SER A 22 11.13 -2.25 0.54
C SER A 22 10.62 -0.88 0.12
N LEU A 23 10.13 -0.74 -1.10
CA LEU A 23 9.68 0.56 -1.59
C LEU A 23 8.57 1.16 -0.73
N GLY A 24 7.55 0.35 -0.43
CA GLY A 24 6.45 0.80 0.41
C GLY A 24 6.92 1.30 1.77
N PRO A 25 7.62 0.46 2.54
CA PRO A 25 8.12 0.89 3.85
C PRO A 25 9.04 2.11 3.80
N LEU A 26 9.87 2.25 2.77
CA LEU A 26 10.72 3.43 2.61
C LEU A 26 9.88 4.68 2.45
N ILE A 27 8.91 4.64 1.57
CA ILE A 27 8.03 5.76 1.34
C ILE A 27 7.24 6.07 2.59
N GLY A 28 6.75 5.02 3.25
CA GLY A 28 6.00 5.19 4.50
C GLY A 28 6.80 5.90 5.56
N SER A 29 8.05 5.52 5.75
CA SER A 29 8.91 6.17 6.74
C SER A 29 9.17 7.62 6.38
N PHE A 30 9.42 7.88 5.08
CA PHE A 30 9.64 9.25 4.63
C PHE A 30 8.41 10.12 4.87
N MET A 31 7.24 9.62 4.49
CA MET A 31 6.01 10.38 4.64
C MET A 31 5.63 10.56 6.10
N TYR A 32 5.88 9.55 6.92
CA TYR A 32 5.57 9.65 8.33
C TYR A 32 6.28 10.83 8.97
N ARG A 33 7.52 11.06 8.59
CA ARG A 33 8.30 12.17 9.12
C ARG A 33 7.90 13.52 8.55
N LYS A 34 7.56 13.55 7.25
CA LYS A 34 7.38 14.82 6.54
C LYS A 34 5.96 15.28 6.49
N VAL A 35 5.00 14.37 6.47
CA VAL A 35 3.62 14.71 6.16
C VAL A 35 2.74 14.73 7.40
N ILE A 36 2.96 13.80 8.30
CA ILE A 36 2.05 13.61 9.44
C ILE A 36 1.98 14.82 10.34
N GLU A 37 3.11 15.45 10.61
CA GLU A 37 3.14 16.59 11.52
C GLU A 37 2.30 17.74 11.02
N ASP A 38 2.30 17.95 9.72
CA ASP A 38 1.61 19.10 9.13
C ASP A 38 0.21 18.78 8.65
N ASN A 39 -0.16 17.50 8.63
CA ASN A 39 -1.44 17.08 8.06
C ASN A 39 -2.12 16.06 8.98
N PRO A 40 -2.83 16.55 10.01
CA PRO A 40 -3.43 15.62 10.98
C PRO A 40 -4.52 14.74 10.41
N SER A 41 -5.05 15.06 9.24
CA SER A 41 -6.05 14.20 8.61
C SER A 41 -5.45 13.10 7.74
N VAL A 42 -4.11 13.02 7.67
CA VAL A 42 -3.44 11.99 6.90
C VAL A 42 -2.78 11.00 7.85
N LYS A 43 -3.05 9.72 7.66
CA LYS A 43 -2.41 8.66 8.42
C LYS A 43 -1.60 7.78 7.49
N VAL A 44 -0.43 7.38 7.94
CA VAL A 44 0.46 6.50 7.19
C VAL A 44 0.68 5.24 8.01
N ILE A 45 0.47 4.09 7.38
CA ILE A 45 0.73 2.79 7.99
C ILE A 45 1.71 2.06 7.08
N GLY A 46 2.71 1.44 7.68
CA GLY A 46 3.74 0.73 6.92
C GLY A 46 5.00 1.57 6.81
N THR A 47 5.93 1.33 7.72
CA THR A 47 7.21 2.03 7.76
C THR A 47 8.32 0.99 7.84
N LEU A 48 9.56 1.44 7.77
CA LEU A 48 10.69 0.52 7.91
C LEU A 48 10.72 -0.16 9.27
N GLU A 49 10.30 0.57 10.31
CA GLU A 49 10.28 0.00 11.66
C GLU A 49 9.08 -0.90 11.89
N ASN A 50 7.97 -0.61 11.23
CA ASN A 50 6.74 -1.36 11.37
C ASN A 50 6.17 -1.67 10.00
N PRO A 51 6.82 -2.55 9.23
CA PRO A 51 6.38 -2.83 7.88
C PRO A 51 5.08 -3.64 7.86
N ILE A 52 4.35 -3.50 6.78
CA ILE A 52 3.14 -4.27 6.53
C ILE A 52 3.36 -5.11 5.30
N GLY A 53 3.49 -6.42 5.50
CA GLY A 53 3.62 -7.35 4.40
C GLY A 53 2.28 -7.94 4.01
N TYR A 54 2.31 -8.76 2.98
CA TYR A 54 1.09 -9.41 2.51
C TYR A 54 0.48 -10.33 3.57
N ASN A 55 1.31 -10.86 4.47
CA ASN A 55 0.78 -11.71 5.54
C ASN A 55 -0.08 -10.93 6.53
N ASP A 56 0.10 -9.62 6.58
CA ASP A 56 -0.69 -8.78 7.49
C ASP A 56 -1.96 -8.26 6.84
N LEU A 57 -2.08 -8.39 5.52
CA LEU A 57 -3.17 -7.75 4.79
C LEU A 57 -4.55 -8.29 5.15
N ILE A 58 -4.65 -9.59 5.47
CA ILE A 58 -5.94 -10.15 5.84
C ILE A 58 -6.48 -9.44 7.08
N ARG A 59 -5.64 -9.35 8.11
CA ARG A 59 -6.04 -8.71 9.36
C ARG A 59 -6.33 -7.23 9.16
N ILE A 60 -5.50 -6.57 8.39
CA ILE A 60 -5.66 -5.13 8.14
C ILE A 60 -6.92 -4.88 7.32
N THR A 61 -7.17 -5.72 6.33
CA THR A 61 -8.37 -5.58 5.50
C THR A 61 -9.62 -5.74 6.34
N GLU A 62 -9.65 -6.73 7.23
CA GLU A 62 -10.78 -6.92 8.12
C GLU A 62 -10.99 -5.69 9.01
N HIS A 63 -9.91 -5.17 9.55
CA HIS A 63 -9.99 -4.00 10.41
C HIS A 63 -10.52 -2.78 9.65
N LEU A 64 -10.00 -2.55 8.47
CA LEU A 64 -10.41 -1.40 7.67
C LEU A 64 -11.83 -1.52 7.16
N ASN A 65 -12.26 -2.72 6.82
CA ASN A 65 -13.62 -2.92 6.37
C ASN A 65 -14.65 -2.64 7.46
N LYS A 66 -14.28 -2.84 8.70
CA LYS A 66 -15.14 -2.48 9.82
C LYS A 66 -15.15 -0.98 10.08
N ARG A 67 -14.14 -0.28 9.61
CA ARG A 67 -13.97 1.16 9.87
C ARG A 67 -13.96 1.99 8.60
N LYS A 68 -14.66 1.53 7.60
CA LYS A 68 -14.70 2.24 6.32
C LYS A 68 -15.06 3.70 6.43
N GLN A 69 -15.93 4.00 7.38
CA GLN A 69 -16.44 5.37 7.50
C GLN A 69 -15.42 6.32 8.11
N GLU A 70 -14.31 5.80 8.64
CA GLU A 70 -13.30 6.66 9.25
C GLU A 70 -12.39 7.30 8.22
N TYR A 71 -12.34 6.75 7.01
CA TYR A 71 -11.46 7.26 5.98
C TYR A 71 -12.25 7.57 4.73
N THR A 72 -12.01 8.76 4.19
CA THR A 72 -12.62 9.15 2.92
C THR A 72 -11.87 8.54 1.75
N THR A 73 -10.55 8.47 1.88
CA THR A 73 -9.71 7.97 0.79
C THR A 73 -8.67 7.03 1.35
N ILE A 74 -8.50 5.89 0.69
CA ILE A 74 -7.45 4.93 1.01
C ILE A 74 -6.53 4.83 -0.19
N ILE A 75 -5.25 5.11 0.06
CA ILE A 75 -4.22 5.05 -0.97
C ILE A 75 -3.25 3.93 -0.59
N THR A 76 -3.02 3.00 -1.49
CA THR A 76 -2.03 1.94 -1.25
C THR A 76 -0.79 2.21 -2.08
N ILE A 77 0.36 1.94 -1.49
CA ILE A 77 1.66 2.09 -2.15
C ILE A 77 2.40 0.77 -2.00
N ASP A 78 2.84 0.22 -3.13
CA ASP A 78 3.48 -1.08 -3.16
C ASP A 78 4.48 -1.13 -4.29
N SER A 79 5.39 -2.09 -4.21
CA SER A 79 6.28 -2.41 -5.32
C SER A 79 5.64 -3.50 -6.18
N ALA A 80 6.06 -3.58 -7.41
CA ALA A 80 5.55 -4.60 -8.32
C ALA A 80 6.67 -5.02 -9.26
N LEU A 81 6.47 -6.17 -9.87
CA LEU A 81 7.34 -6.66 -10.92
C LEU A 81 6.66 -6.43 -12.26
N GLY A 82 7.44 -6.24 -13.28
CA GLY A 82 6.90 -6.03 -14.60
C GLY A 82 7.93 -6.38 -15.68
N SER A 83 7.67 -5.97 -16.90
CA SER A 83 8.63 -6.18 -17.97
C SER A 83 9.84 -5.28 -17.75
N SER A 84 10.97 -5.66 -18.31
CA SER A 84 12.21 -4.89 -18.12
C SER A 84 12.09 -3.46 -18.62
N GLN A 85 11.23 -3.22 -19.59
CA GLN A 85 11.01 -1.87 -20.12
C GLN A 85 10.29 -0.96 -19.14
N ASN A 86 9.57 -1.54 -18.19
CA ASN A 86 8.78 -0.78 -17.26
C ASN A 86 9.44 -0.56 -15.90
N ILE A 87 10.63 -1.11 -15.71
CA ILE A 87 11.36 -0.92 -14.46
C ILE A 87 11.62 0.57 -14.27
N GLY A 88 11.30 1.07 -13.09
CA GLY A 88 11.44 2.48 -12.78
C GLY A 88 10.18 3.30 -13.02
N LYS A 89 9.16 2.70 -13.59
CA LYS A 89 7.90 3.40 -13.82
C LYS A 89 6.99 3.29 -12.61
N ILE A 90 6.12 4.26 -12.48
CA ILE A 90 5.11 4.29 -11.42
C ILE A 90 3.75 4.16 -12.09
N ILE A 91 2.98 3.21 -11.61
CA ILE A 91 1.65 2.96 -12.13
C ILE A 91 0.63 3.36 -11.08
N MET A 92 -0.34 4.16 -11.48
CA MET A 92 -1.39 4.59 -10.57
C MET A 92 -2.73 4.21 -11.18
N ASP A 93 -3.54 3.50 -10.41
CA ASP A 93 -4.88 3.14 -10.83
C ASP A 93 -5.75 2.94 -9.58
N ASN A 94 -6.95 2.44 -9.77
CA ASN A 94 -7.85 2.20 -8.65
C ASN A 94 -8.17 0.71 -8.51
N SER A 95 -7.16 -0.12 -8.68
CA SER A 95 -7.33 -1.56 -8.52
C SER A 95 -7.42 -1.93 -7.05
N THR A 96 -7.85 -3.16 -6.81
CA THR A 96 -7.91 -3.71 -5.47
C THR A 96 -6.67 -4.54 -5.19
N LEU A 97 -6.38 -4.70 -3.90
CA LEU A 97 -5.35 -5.61 -3.44
C LEU A 97 -6.01 -6.82 -2.80
N CYS A 98 -5.52 -8.00 -3.15
CA CYS A 98 -6.01 -9.23 -2.56
C CYS A 98 -4.98 -9.78 -1.61
N ALA A 99 -5.37 -9.98 -0.35
CA ALA A 99 -4.49 -10.59 0.63
C ALA A 99 -4.29 -12.07 0.29
N GLY A 100 -3.13 -12.57 0.60
CA GLY A 100 -2.83 -13.98 0.40
C GLY A 100 -2.73 -14.36 -1.07
N ASN A 101 -2.22 -13.49 -1.91
CA ASN A 101 -2.08 -13.71 -3.34
C ASN A 101 -3.40 -13.97 -4.04
N GLY A 102 -4.49 -13.58 -3.44
CA GLY A 102 -5.79 -13.73 -4.05
C GLY A 102 -6.34 -15.14 -4.05
N VAL A 103 -5.63 -16.08 -3.45
CA VAL A 103 -6.08 -17.47 -3.44
C VAL A 103 -6.93 -17.71 -2.23
N ASN A 104 -8.21 -17.92 -2.43
CA ASN A 104 -9.15 -18.32 -1.39
C ASN A 104 -9.22 -17.42 -0.18
N SER A 105 -8.64 -16.26 -0.23
CA SER A 105 -8.68 -15.37 0.92
C SER A 105 -10.07 -14.79 1.11
N GLY A 106 -10.77 -14.57 0.02
CA GLY A 106 -12.08 -13.92 0.08
C GLY A 106 -12.01 -12.49 0.60
N GLN A 107 -10.82 -12.01 0.87
CA GLN A 107 -10.61 -10.67 1.43
C GLN A 107 -9.91 -9.80 0.40
N GLU A 108 -10.54 -8.69 0.08
CA GLU A 108 -9.94 -7.71 -0.82
C GLU A 108 -9.88 -6.37 -0.10
N LEU A 109 -8.72 -5.75 -0.17
CA LEU A 109 -8.59 -4.37 0.28
C LEU A 109 -8.91 -3.48 -0.90
N ILE A 110 -10.03 -2.80 -0.80
CA ILE A 110 -10.46 -1.87 -1.83
C ILE A 110 -9.80 -0.54 -1.53
N SER A 111 -8.85 -0.16 -2.39
CA SER A 111 -8.23 1.14 -2.26
C SER A 111 -8.78 2.06 -3.33
N ASP A 112 -8.89 3.33 -2.98
CA ASP A 112 -9.36 4.31 -3.95
C ASP A 112 -8.31 4.60 -4.99
N ILE A 113 -7.05 4.57 -4.57
CA ILE A 113 -5.92 4.79 -5.45
C ILE A 113 -4.84 3.78 -5.08
N SER A 114 -4.35 3.06 -6.08
CA SER A 114 -3.20 2.17 -5.92
C SER A 114 -2.02 2.74 -6.69
N ILE A 115 -0.91 2.87 -5.99
CA ILE A 115 0.33 3.35 -6.58
C ILE A 115 1.35 2.24 -6.48
N ARG A 116 1.89 1.81 -7.61
CA ARG A 116 2.89 0.75 -7.65
C ARG A 116 4.11 1.20 -8.41
N GLY A 117 5.27 0.96 -7.81
CA GLY A 117 6.53 1.20 -8.48
C GLY A 117 7.09 -0.10 -9.02
N ILE A 118 7.45 -0.12 -10.27
CA ILE A 118 8.01 -1.31 -10.90
C ILE A 118 9.49 -1.36 -10.55
N VAL A 119 9.86 -2.30 -9.70
CA VAL A 119 11.21 -2.37 -9.13
C VAL A 119 12.05 -3.49 -9.71
N GLY A 120 11.45 -4.41 -10.42
CA GLY A 120 12.17 -5.55 -10.95
C GLY A 120 11.40 -6.23 -12.05
N LYS A 121 12.07 -7.22 -12.65
CA LYS A 121 11.53 -7.93 -13.78
C LYS A 121 10.71 -9.13 -13.33
N ASN A 122 9.59 -9.31 -13.97
CA ASN A 122 8.78 -10.51 -13.77
C ASN A 122 9.33 -11.60 -14.67
N TYR A 123 9.99 -12.57 -14.07
CA TYR A 123 10.64 -13.62 -14.84
C TYR A 123 9.68 -14.54 -15.57
N GLU A 124 8.47 -14.65 -15.09
CA GLU A 124 7.48 -15.46 -15.80
C GLU A 124 7.09 -14.84 -17.12
N ASP A 125 7.06 -13.53 -17.17
CA ASP A 125 6.73 -12.79 -18.39
C ASP A 125 7.91 -12.72 -19.37
N ALA A 126 9.08 -13.12 -18.92
CA ALA A 126 10.28 -13.02 -19.74
C ALA A 126 10.47 -14.22 -20.68
N LYS A 127 9.67 -15.25 -20.54
CA LYS A 127 9.83 -16.44 -21.35
C LYS A 127 9.13 -16.35 -22.69
#